data_5c14ea8fe8d5f693a64e539db22173df
#
_entry.id   5c14ea8fe8d5f693a64e539db22173df
#
_cell.length_a   1.000
_cell.length_b   1.000
_cell.length_c   1.000
_cell.angle_alpha   90.00
_cell.angle_beta   90.00
_cell.angle_gamma   90.00
#
_symmetry.space_group_name_H-M   'P 1'
#
loop_
_entity.id
_entity.type
_entity.pdbx_description
1 polymer ?
#
loop_
_entity_poly.entity_id
_entity_poly.type
_entity_poly.pdbx_seq_one_letter_code
_entity_poly.pdbx_strand_id
1 'polypeptide(L)'
;MKLAILGGSFNPLHIGHAMLADVIIREMHYDKVLFIPTFKPPHKEITAKITTEQRVEIVRRFCDAVGDGKFELETCEVERGGISYTVDTLEYIIEKYKDELEGKPALLMGEEIAAEFSKWKSPDVIASKADLIVVPRYPDVYGNSIRAGNSAIPVTNIKNNPTGSYLGDFRATFNPKKFPYPHKFLDIPILTISSTEIRARIAAGRSFKYLIPKVVYEYIEEAQLYR
;
A
#
# COMPACT_ATOMS: atom_id res chain seq x y z
N MET A 1 0.62 -16.36 15.85
CA MET A 1 0.52 -15.95 14.44
C MET A 1 1.18 -14.58 14.26
N LYS A 2 2.08 -14.45 13.30
CA LYS A 2 2.65 -13.15 12.90
C LYS A 2 1.74 -12.47 11.87
N LEU A 3 1.24 -11.31 12.22
CA LEU A 3 0.21 -10.58 11.47
C LEU A 3 0.77 -9.29 10.88
N ALA A 4 0.50 -9.02 9.61
CA ALA A 4 0.81 -7.75 8.97
C ALA A 4 -0.47 -7.02 8.54
N ILE A 5 -0.45 -5.69 8.63
CA ILE A 5 -1.57 -4.80 8.30
C ILE A 5 -1.18 -3.95 7.10
N LEU A 6 -1.98 -4.03 6.04
CA LEU A 6 -1.89 -3.18 4.87
C LEU A 6 -3.17 -2.37 4.73
N GLY A 7 -3.16 -1.17 5.29
CA GLY A 7 -4.25 -0.20 5.13
C GLY A 7 -4.15 0.57 3.81
N GLY A 8 -5.28 0.89 3.21
CA GLY A 8 -5.27 1.68 1.99
C GLY A 8 -6.65 1.97 1.43
N SER A 9 -6.74 2.94 0.52
CA SER A 9 -8.01 3.21 -0.16
C SER A 9 -8.38 2.13 -1.17
N PHE A 10 -7.41 1.36 -1.69
CA PHE A 10 -7.57 0.32 -2.72
C PHE A 10 -8.49 0.75 -3.87
N ASN A 11 -8.14 1.85 -4.50
CA ASN A 11 -8.97 2.55 -5.47
C ASN A 11 -8.31 2.70 -6.86
N PRO A 12 -8.05 1.58 -7.60
CA PRO A 12 -8.18 0.18 -7.21
C PRO A 12 -6.95 -0.40 -6.48
N LEU A 13 -7.08 -1.62 -5.96
CA LEU A 13 -5.96 -2.49 -5.62
C LEU A 13 -5.16 -2.80 -6.88
N HIS A 14 -3.81 -2.80 -6.78
CA HIS A 14 -2.93 -3.00 -7.93
C HIS A 14 -1.77 -3.95 -7.62
N ILE A 15 -1.00 -4.31 -8.65
CA ILE A 15 0.10 -5.29 -8.54
C ILE A 15 1.12 -4.89 -7.45
N GLY A 16 1.39 -3.60 -7.24
CA GLY A 16 2.28 -3.18 -6.16
C GLY A 16 1.80 -3.58 -4.77
N HIS A 17 0.49 -3.57 -4.51
CA HIS A 17 -0.07 -4.08 -3.25
C HIS A 17 0.08 -5.61 -3.15
N ALA A 18 -0.15 -6.32 -4.24
CA ALA A 18 -0.03 -7.78 -4.29
C ALA A 18 1.42 -8.23 -4.06
N MET A 19 2.39 -7.59 -4.73
CA MET A 19 3.82 -7.87 -4.55
C MET A 19 4.27 -7.63 -3.11
N LEU A 20 3.85 -6.51 -2.52
CA LEU A 20 4.18 -6.22 -1.12
C LEU A 20 3.67 -7.31 -0.19
N ALA A 21 2.40 -7.71 -0.33
CA ALA A 21 1.83 -8.77 0.50
C ALA A 21 2.54 -10.11 0.31
N ASP A 22 2.91 -10.47 -0.93
CA ASP A 22 3.66 -11.70 -1.22
C ASP A 22 5.03 -11.72 -0.54
N VAL A 23 5.79 -10.61 -0.61
CA VAL A 23 7.09 -10.48 0.07
C VAL A 23 6.95 -10.60 1.59
N ILE A 24 5.95 -9.97 2.18
CA ILE A 24 5.69 -10.06 3.62
C ILE A 24 5.47 -11.51 4.06
N ILE A 25 4.71 -12.28 3.29
CA ILE A 25 4.46 -13.70 3.57
C ILE A 25 5.72 -14.56 3.32
N ARG A 26 6.35 -14.42 2.14
CA ARG A 26 7.37 -15.36 1.69
C ARG A 26 8.77 -15.06 2.23
N GLU A 27 9.15 -13.79 2.30
CA GLU A 27 10.50 -13.40 2.67
C GLU A 27 10.61 -12.96 4.13
N MET A 28 9.56 -12.33 4.68
CA MET A 28 9.54 -11.90 6.07
C MET A 28 8.86 -12.91 7.01
N HIS A 29 8.29 -13.98 6.46
CA HIS A 29 7.68 -15.08 7.21
C HIS A 29 6.57 -14.64 8.15
N TYR A 30 5.69 -13.75 7.66
CA TYR A 30 4.42 -13.47 8.30
C TYR A 30 3.40 -14.53 7.90
N ASP A 31 2.50 -14.85 8.81
CA ASP A 31 1.48 -15.87 8.58
C ASP A 31 0.30 -15.31 7.79
N LYS A 32 -0.02 -14.03 8.01
CA LYS A 32 -1.19 -13.39 7.41
C LYS A 32 -0.96 -11.90 7.14
N VAL A 33 -1.55 -11.41 6.04
CA VAL A 33 -1.68 -9.97 5.72
C VAL A 33 -3.15 -9.58 5.70
N LEU A 34 -3.54 -8.65 6.57
CA LEU A 34 -4.86 -8.03 6.57
C LEU A 34 -4.87 -6.84 5.61
N PHE A 35 -5.72 -6.91 4.60
CA PHE A 35 -6.04 -5.78 3.72
C PHE A 35 -7.21 -5.01 4.31
N ILE A 36 -6.97 -3.77 4.75
CA ILE A 36 -7.95 -2.93 5.43
C ILE A 36 -8.35 -1.75 4.54
N PRO A 37 -9.50 -1.83 3.83
CA PRO A 37 -10.00 -0.70 3.07
C PRO A 37 -10.36 0.47 3.98
N THR A 38 -9.70 1.60 3.77
CA THR A 38 -10.00 2.83 4.51
C THR A 38 -11.39 3.35 4.18
N PHE A 39 -12.20 3.64 5.19
CA PHE A 39 -13.51 4.25 4.97
C PHE A 39 -13.37 5.72 4.56
N LYS A 40 -12.87 6.56 5.46
CA LYS A 40 -12.60 7.98 5.20
C LYS A 40 -11.25 8.38 5.78
N PRO A 41 -10.22 8.55 4.93
CA PRO A 41 -8.90 8.97 5.42
C PRO A 41 -8.93 10.41 5.96
N PRO A 42 -8.17 10.75 7.03
CA PRO A 42 -8.21 12.05 7.67
C PRO A 42 -7.67 13.20 6.80
N HIS A 43 -6.77 12.90 5.86
CA HIS A 43 -6.01 13.92 5.12
C HIS A 43 -6.28 13.91 3.61
N LYS A 44 -7.22 13.09 3.14
CA LYS A 44 -7.47 12.92 1.71
C LYS A 44 -8.93 12.61 1.45
N GLU A 45 -9.53 13.31 0.52
CA GLU A 45 -10.81 12.87 -0.03
C GLU A 45 -10.62 11.72 -1.01
N ILE A 46 -11.45 10.71 -0.91
CA ILE A 46 -11.50 9.64 -1.91
C ILE A 46 -12.30 10.17 -3.09
N THR A 47 -11.63 10.89 -3.97
CA THR A 47 -12.20 11.42 -5.19
C THR A 47 -12.25 10.33 -6.24
N ALA A 48 -13.26 9.48 -6.23
CA ALA A 48 -13.47 8.53 -7.29
C ALA A 48 -14.95 8.23 -7.48
N LYS A 49 -15.31 7.90 -8.70
CA LYS A 49 -16.64 7.46 -9.09
C LYS A 49 -16.95 6.02 -8.64
N ILE A 50 -16.40 5.60 -7.50
CA ILE A 50 -16.69 4.27 -6.93
C ILE A 50 -17.08 4.36 -5.46
N THR A 51 -17.94 3.46 -5.02
CA THR A 51 -18.42 3.41 -3.64
C THR A 51 -17.42 2.69 -2.74
N THR A 52 -17.62 2.80 -1.43
CA THR A 52 -16.84 2.04 -0.45
C THR A 52 -17.05 0.53 -0.62
N GLU A 53 -18.28 0.11 -0.89
CA GLU A 53 -18.65 -1.29 -1.12
C GLU A 53 -17.93 -1.86 -2.34
N GLN A 54 -17.80 -1.08 -3.41
CA GLN A 54 -17.05 -1.49 -4.60
C GLN A 54 -15.55 -1.64 -4.31
N ARG A 55 -14.96 -0.79 -3.46
CA ARG A 55 -13.56 -0.92 -3.03
C ARG A 55 -13.36 -2.15 -2.14
N VAL A 56 -14.29 -2.42 -1.25
CA VAL A 56 -14.31 -3.63 -0.42
C VAL A 56 -14.40 -4.87 -1.29
N GLU A 57 -15.27 -4.86 -2.31
CA GLU A 57 -15.44 -5.98 -3.23
C GLU A 57 -14.17 -6.25 -4.06
N ILE A 58 -13.46 -5.20 -4.50
CA ILE A 58 -12.14 -5.34 -5.15
C ILE A 58 -11.17 -6.11 -4.26
N VAL A 59 -11.08 -5.74 -2.99
CA VAL A 59 -10.17 -6.39 -2.03
C VAL A 59 -10.63 -7.81 -1.73
N ARG A 60 -11.93 -8.04 -1.54
CA ARG A 60 -12.49 -9.37 -1.31
C ARG A 60 -12.13 -10.34 -2.43
N ARG A 61 -12.46 -9.99 -3.68
CA ARG A 61 -12.15 -10.82 -4.85
C ARG A 61 -10.65 -11.12 -4.97
N PHE A 62 -9.82 -10.14 -4.63
CA PHE A 62 -8.37 -10.36 -4.63
C PHE A 62 -7.95 -11.36 -3.55
N CYS A 63 -8.36 -11.18 -2.30
CA CYS A 63 -8.00 -12.08 -1.20
C CYS A 63 -8.51 -13.51 -1.45
N ASP A 64 -9.76 -13.65 -1.92
CA ASP A 64 -10.39 -14.95 -2.18
C ASP A 64 -9.69 -15.71 -3.34
N ALA A 65 -9.25 -14.98 -4.37
CA ALA A 65 -8.69 -15.62 -5.56
C ALA A 65 -7.20 -15.97 -5.45
N VAL A 66 -6.41 -15.19 -4.71
CA VAL A 66 -4.95 -15.34 -4.69
C VAL A 66 -4.35 -15.38 -3.30
N GLY A 67 -5.16 -15.20 -2.27
CA GLY A 67 -4.68 -15.09 -0.89
C GLY A 67 -4.23 -16.41 -0.27
N ASP A 68 -4.71 -17.52 -0.77
CA ASP A 68 -4.41 -18.87 -0.27
C ASP A 68 -4.52 -18.97 1.28
N GLY A 69 -5.55 -18.33 1.84
CA GLY A 69 -5.78 -18.22 3.29
C GLY A 69 -4.82 -17.28 4.03
N LYS A 70 -3.85 -16.68 3.35
CA LYS A 70 -2.85 -15.77 3.94
C LYS A 70 -3.17 -14.30 3.75
N PHE A 71 -3.99 -13.95 2.75
CA PHE A 71 -4.50 -12.61 2.56
C PHE A 71 -5.95 -12.56 3.01
N GLU A 72 -6.28 -11.63 3.87
CA GLU A 72 -7.62 -11.52 4.43
C GLU A 72 -8.12 -10.08 4.33
N LEU A 73 -9.38 -9.93 3.93
CA LEU A 73 -10.09 -8.66 3.97
C LEU A 73 -10.55 -8.38 5.40
N GLU A 74 -10.18 -7.22 5.93
CA GLU A 74 -10.68 -6.72 7.21
C GLU A 74 -11.47 -5.43 6.99
N THR A 75 -12.73 -5.39 7.41
CA THR A 75 -13.68 -4.31 7.14
C THR A 75 -13.91 -3.36 8.32
N CYS A 76 -13.14 -3.49 9.39
CA CYS A 76 -13.36 -2.75 10.65
C CYS A 76 -13.45 -1.22 10.49
N GLU A 77 -12.71 -0.61 9.55
CA GLU A 77 -12.80 0.82 9.29
C GLU A 77 -14.12 1.20 8.61
N VAL A 78 -14.60 0.35 7.70
CA VAL A 78 -15.87 0.53 7.00
C VAL A 78 -17.04 0.33 7.94
N GLU A 79 -17.02 -0.71 8.77
CA GLU A 79 -18.05 -1.01 9.77
C GLU A 79 -18.13 0.06 10.86
N ARG A 80 -16.99 0.54 11.32
CA ARG A 80 -16.92 1.63 12.30
C ARG A 80 -17.46 2.95 11.74
N GLY A 81 -17.27 3.19 10.44
CA GLY A 81 -17.60 4.46 9.80
C GLY A 81 -16.75 5.63 10.30
N GLY A 82 -17.08 6.84 9.84
CA GLY A 82 -16.40 8.05 10.25
C GLY A 82 -14.96 8.15 9.73
N ILE A 83 -14.09 8.92 10.42
CA ILE A 83 -12.71 9.10 10.03
C ILE A 83 -11.90 7.87 10.47
N SER A 84 -11.14 7.30 9.53
CA SER A 84 -10.27 6.14 9.75
C SER A 84 -8.92 6.58 10.32
N TYR A 85 -8.73 6.45 11.61
CA TYR A 85 -7.43 6.65 12.24
C TYR A 85 -6.74 5.30 12.47
N THR A 86 -5.49 5.20 12.07
CA THR A 86 -4.69 3.97 12.17
C THR A 86 -4.54 3.49 13.62
N VAL A 87 -4.44 4.39 14.59
CA VAL A 87 -4.36 4.01 16.01
C VAL A 87 -5.60 3.23 16.45
N ASP A 88 -6.79 3.68 16.04
CA ASP A 88 -8.06 3.05 16.43
C ASP A 88 -8.21 1.67 15.73
N THR A 89 -7.73 1.57 14.49
CA THR A 89 -7.69 0.32 13.72
C THR A 89 -6.71 -0.68 14.31
N LEU A 90 -5.51 -0.21 14.68
CA LEU A 90 -4.48 -1.05 15.30
C LEU A 90 -4.94 -1.62 16.65
N GLU A 91 -5.58 -0.82 17.48
CA GLU A 91 -6.13 -1.26 18.77
C GLU A 91 -7.22 -2.32 18.59
N TYR A 92 -8.12 -2.12 17.61
CA TYR A 92 -9.11 -3.12 17.26
C TYR A 92 -8.50 -4.44 16.81
N ILE A 93 -7.49 -4.41 15.92
CA ILE A 93 -6.83 -5.62 15.44
C ILE A 93 -6.09 -6.35 16.56
N ILE A 94 -5.37 -5.64 17.41
CA ILE A 94 -4.68 -6.24 18.56
C ILE A 94 -5.68 -6.94 19.48
N GLU A 95 -6.81 -6.33 19.79
CA GLU A 95 -7.84 -6.95 20.64
C GLU A 95 -8.50 -8.14 19.95
N LYS A 96 -8.83 -8.02 18.65
CA LYS A 96 -9.47 -9.08 17.88
C LYS A 96 -8.63 -10.35 17.81
N TYR A 97 -7.32 -10.21 17.66
CA TYR A 97 -6.39 -11.32 17.48
C TYR A 97 -5.51 -11.60 18.72
N LYS A 98 -5.84 -11.06 19.88
CA LYS A 98 -4.99 -11.11 21.11
C LYS A 98 -4.54 -12.51 21.51
N ASP A 99 -5.40 -13.52 21.32
CA ASP A 99 -5.13 -14.90 21.70
C ASP A 99 -4.29 -15.66 20.64
N GLU A 100 -4.14 -15.10 19.45
CA GLU A 100 -3.42 -15.71 18.33
C GLU A 100 -2.15 -14.95 17.96
N LEU A 101 -2.07 -13.66 18.34
CA LEU A 101 -1.02 -12.76 17.89
C LEU A 101 0.32 -13.08 18.55
N GLU A 102 1.35 -13.31 17.74
CA GLU A 102 2.74 -13.48 18.17
C GLU A 102 3.47 -12.14 18.06
N GLY A 103 3.69 -11.49 19.22
CA GLY A 103 4.36 -10.19 19.29
C GLY A 103 3.46 -9.04 18.81
N LYS A 104 4.05 -8.04 18.17
CA LYS A 104 3.33 -6.91 17.62
C LYS A 104 2.93 -7.17 16.17
N PRO A 105 1.75 -6.70 15.72
CA PRO A 105 1.45 -6.73 14.29
C PRO A 105 2.38 -5.78 13.53
N ALA A 106 2.74 -6.13 12.29
CA ALA A 106 3.45 -5.20 11.42
C ALA A 106 2.49 -4.21 10.77
N LEU A 107 2.87 -2.94 10.72
CA LEU A 107 2.18 -1.90 9.94
C LEU A 107 3.00 -1.57 8.70
N LEU A 108 2.43 -1.87 7.53
CA LEU A 108 3.09 -1.66 6.24
C LEU A 108 2.79 -0.25 5.72
N MET A 109 3.83 0.50 5.42
CA MET A 109 3.71 1.88 4.93
C MET A 109 4.62 2.13 3.75
N GLY A 110 4.11 2.79 2.70
CA GLY A 110 4.98 3.36 1.67
C GLY A 110 5.77 4.56 2.21
N GLU A 111 6.93 4.85 1.61
CA GLU A 111 7.79 6.00 2.00
C GLU A 111 7.05 7.32 2.08
N GLU A 112 6.12 7.59 1.15
CA GLU A 112 5.33 8.83 1.13
C GLU A 112 4.46 8.95 2.38
N ILE A 113 3.90 7.83 2.81
CA ILE A 113 3.05 7.74 4.00
C ILE A 113 3.91 7.84 5.25
N ALA A 114 5.07 7.20 5.28
CA ALA A 114 6.02 7.27 6.37
C ALA A 114 6.57 8.70 6.58
N ALA A 115 6.77 9.48 5.50
CA ALA A 115 7.18 10.87 5.59
C ALA A 115 6.18 11.75 6.36
N GLU A 116 4.90 11.40 6.34
CA GLU A 116 3.82 12.11 7.02
C GLU A 116 3.43 11.49 8.37
N PHE A 117 4.08 10.40 8.78
CA PHE A 117 3.70 9.60 9.95
C PHE A 117 3.65 10.39 11.26
N SER A 118 4.56 11.36 11.43
CA SER A 118 4.58 12.24 12.61
C SER A 118 3.34 13.14 12.75
N LYS A 119 2.56 13.31 11.66
CA LYS A 119 1.30 14.07 11.64
C LYS A 119 0.07 13.23 11.94
N TRP A 120 0.26 11.92 12.10
CA TRP A 120 -0.86 11.03 12.38
C TRP A 120 -1.40 11.21 13.80
N LYS A 121 -2.62 10.74 14.04
CA LYS A 121 -3.19 10.68 15.38
C LYS A 121 -2.39 9.69 16.22
N SER A 122 -1.77 10.16 17.30
CA SER A 122 -1.01 9.35 18.26
C SER A 122 0.10 8.48 17.64
N PRO A 123 1.06 9.06 16.90
CA PRO A 123 2.08 8.29 16.19
C PRO A 123 2.97 7.48 17.15
N ASP A 124 3.27 8.01 18.35
CA ASP A 124 4.05 7.33 19.38
C ASP A 124 3.34 6.06 19.89
N VAL A 125 2.02 6.13 20.03
CA VAL A 125 1.19 4.97 20.42
C VAL A 125 1.24 3.91 19.32
N ILE A 126 1.09 4.30 18.06
CA ILE A 126 1.20 3.38 16.93
C ILE A 126 2.58 2.70 16.93
N ALA A 127 3.66 3.48 17.01
CA ALA A 127 5.03 2.95 17.02
C ALA A 127 5.33 2.05 18.23
N SER A 128 4.66 2.28 19.37
CA SER A 128 4.79 1.41 20.54
C SER A 128 4.06 0.08 20.40
N LYS A 129 2.98 0.04 19.60
CA LYS A 129 2.07 -1.11 19.46
C LYS A 129 2.27 -1.93 18.18
N ALA A 130 2.99 -1.40 17.18
CA ALA A 130 3.23 -2.07 15.91
C ALA A 130 4.71 -2.06 15.53
N ASP A 131 5.13 -3.08 14.78
CA ASP A 131 6.41 -3.08 14.07
C ASP A 131 6.23 -2.31 12.75
N LEU A 132 6.91 -1.18 12.62
CA LEU A 132 6.79 -0.35 11.43
C LEU A 132 7.65 -0.92 10.30
N ILE A 133 7.05 -1.20 9.16
CA ILE A 133 7.73 -1.64 7.94
C ILE A 133 7.52 -0.60 6.85
N VAL A 134 8.60 0.06 6.47
CA VAL A 134 8.60 1.09 5.43
C VAL A 134 9.06 0.49 4.10
N VAL A 135 8.28 0.75 3.08
CA VAL A 135 8.45 0.16 1.76
C VAL A 135 8.85 1.26 0.77
N PRO A 136 9.98 1.14 0.06
CA PRO A 136 10.36 2.08 -0.97
C PRO A 136 9.34 2.05 -2.10
N ARG A 137 9.02 3.20 -2.64
CA ARG A 137 8.10 3.29 -3.78
C ARG A 137 8.82 3.61 -5.08
N TYR A 138 9.99 4.22 -4.97
CA TYR A 138 10.81 4.58 -6.12
C TYR A 138 12.23 4.09 -5.89
N PRO A 139 12.89 3.53 -6.93
CA PRO A 139 14.31 3.31 -6.85
C PRO A 139 14.99 4.65 -6.57
N ASP A 140 15.99 4.65 -5.69
CA ASP A 140 16.79 5.85 -5.39
C ASP A 140 17.52 6.31 -6.67
N VAL A 141 16.92 7.26 -7.37
CA VAL A 141 17.47 7.84 -8.60
C VAL A 141 18.58 8.86 -8.27
N TYR A 142 18.85 9.11 -6.99
CA TYR A 142 19.80 10.13 -6.52
C TYR A 142 21.15 9.59 -6.05
N GLY A 143 21.29 8.33 -5.84
CA GLY A 143 22.57 7.72 -5.55
C GLY A 143 23.07 6.96 -6.76
N ASN A 144 23.95 7.48 -7.53
CA ASN A 144 24.79 6.93 -8.60
C ASN A 144 24.78 5.41 -8.90
N SER A 145 23.89 4.62 -8.35
CA SER A 145 23.77 3.18 -8.63
C SER A 145 22.43 2.64 -8.14
N ILE A 146 21.65 2.10 -9.06
CA ILE A 146 20.71 1.04 -8.74
C ILE A 146 21.54 -0.08 -8.13
N ARG A 147 21.37 -0.39 -6.86
CA ARG A 147 21.96 -1.58 -6.24
C ARG A 147 21.22 -2.84 -6.72
N ALA A 148 21.38 -3.15 -7.99
CA ALA A 148 21.19 -4.50 -8.48
C ALA A 148 22.59 -5.10 -8.55
N GLY A 149 22.89 -6.08 -7.72
CA GLY A 149 24.17 -6.74 -7.52
C GLY A 149 25.23 -6.41 -8.57
N ASN A 150 26.37 -5.87 -8.18
CA ASN A 150 27.60 -5.59 -8.93
C ASN A 150 27.53 -4.96 -10.34
N SER A 151 26.38 -4.51 -10.83
CA SER A 151 26.22 -3.86 -12.13
C SER A 151 25.45 -2.55 -11.97
N ALA A 152 26.18 -1.43 -11.91
CA ALA A 152 25.58 -0.10 -11.97
C ALA A 152 25.04 0.15 -13.39
N ILE A 153 23.74 0.36 -13.52
CA ILE A 153 23.13 0.85 -14.76
C ILE A 153 23.07 2.39 -14.64
N PRO A 154 23.81 3.14 -15.46
CA PRO A 154 23.73 4.60 -15.43
C PRO A 154 22.36 5.03 -15.94
N VAL A 155 21.56 5.67 -15.10
CA VAL A 155 20.34 6.36 -15.55
C VAL A 155 20.74 7.72 -16.13
N THR A 156 21.12 7.74 -17.39
CA THR A 156 21.39 8.98 -18.11
C THR A 156 20.09 9.57 -18.65
N ASN A 157 19.80 10.82 -18.25
CA ASN A 157 18.83 11.73 -18.85
C ASN A 157 17.32 11.43 -18.71
N ILE A 158 16.80 11.53 -17.48
CA ILE A 158 15.34 11.73 -17.28
C ILE A 158 14.91 13.19 -17.53
N LYS A 159 15.84 14.08 -17.86
CA LYS A 159 15.55 15.52 -18.05
C LYS A 159 14.71 15.86 -19.28
N ASN A 160 14.51 14.94 -20.22
CA ASN A 160 13.78 15.18 -21.46
C ASN A 160 12.65 14.19 -21.70
N ASN A 161 11.75 14.02 -20.71
CA ASN A 161 10.52 13.29 -20.97
C ASN A 161 9.46 14.26 -21.51
N PRO A 162 9.12 14.24 -22.83
CA PRO A 162 8.17 15.17 -23.43
C PRO A 162 6.71 14.92 -23.04
N THR A 163 6.44 13.91 -22.22
CA THR A 163 5.08 13.56 -21.77
C THR A 163 4.75 14.13 -20.39
N GLY A 164 5.36 15.25 -19.97
CA GLY A 164 4.92 16.00 -18.79
C GLY A 164 4.88 15.13 -17.54
N SER A 165 6.04 14.86 -17.04
CA SER A 165 6.40 14.52 -15.66
C SER A 165 5.29 14.14 -14.67
N TYR A 166 4.87 12.92 -14.67
CA TYR A 166 4.34 12.33 -13.44
C TYR A 166 5.45 12.02 -12.40
N LEU A 167 6.72 12.18 -12.76
CA LEU A 167 7.88 11.99 -11.89
C LEU A 167 8.36 13.28 -11.20
N GLY A 168 7.79 14.44 -11.55
CA GLY A 168 8.28 15.74 -11.08
C GLY A 168 7.92 16.06 -9.63
N ASP A 169 6.76 15.62 -9.16
CA ASP A 169 6.19 16.03 -7.87
C ASP A 169 6.28 14.96 -6.76
N PHE A 170 6.70 13.76 -7.10
CA PHE A 170 6.82 12.64 -6.15
C PHE A 170 8.27 12.33 -5.79
N ARG A 171 9.05 13.36 -5.49
CA ARG A 171 10.36 13.13 -4.86
C ARG A 171 10.08 12.66 -3.45
N ALA A 172 10.40 11.40 -3.18
CA ALA A 172 10.32 10.86 -1.85
C ALA A 172 11.07 11.79 -0.89
N THR A 173 10.32 12.50 -0.07
CA THR A 173 10.87 13.36 0.98
C THR A 173 11.27 12.54 2.20
N PHE A 174 11.06 11.23 2.15
CA PHE A 174 11.38 10.32 3.23
C PHE A 174 12.88 10.08 3.33
N ASN A 175 13.43 10.33 4.50
CA ASN A 175 14.79 9.98 4.83
C ASN A 175 14.78 8.96 5.98
N PRO A 176 15.12 7.68 5.73
CA PRO A 176 15.10 6.64 6.76
C PRO A 176 15.93 6.99 7.99
N LYS A 177 17.05 7.70 7.80
CA LYS A 177 17.94 8.14 8.89
C LYS A 177 17.32 9.24 9.77
N LYS A 178 16.30 9.94 9.26
CA LYS A 178 15.60 11.02 9.97
C LYS A 178 14.23 10.58 10.52
N PHE A 179 13.78 9.37 10.16
CA PHE A 179 12.53 8.85 10.69
C PHE A 179 12.73 8.47 12.16
N PRO A 180 12.02 9.11 13.11
CA PRO A 180 12.36 9.04 14.53
C PRO A 180 11.93 7.74 15.22
N TYR A 181 11.20 6.88 14.51
CA TYR A 181 10.64 5.64 15.07
C TYR A 181 11.44 4.42 14.63
N PRO A 182 11.60 3.40 15.51
CA PRO A 182 12.15 2.11 15.10
C PRO A 182 11.35 1.52 13.94
N HIS A 183 12.03 1.16 12.88
CA HIS A 183 11.40 0.62 11.68
C HIS A 183 12.32 -0.33 10.93
N LYS A 184 11.73 -1.19 10.10
CA LYS A 184 12.42 -1.97 9.08
C LYS A 184 12.17 -1.32 7.73
N PHE A 185 13.21 -1.22 6.93
CA PHE A 185 13.10 -0.76 5.54
C PHE A 185 13.22 -1.97 4.62
N LEU A 186 12.22 -2.17 3.75
CA LEU A 186 12.25 -3.28 2.79
C LEU A 186 13.07 -2.89 1.57
N ASP A 187 14.13 -3.65 1.30
CA ASP A 187 14.92 -3.52 0.08
C ASP A 187 14.40 -4.52 -0.97
N ILE A 188 13.28 -4.18 -1.56
CA ILE A 188 12.63 -5.01 -2.60
C ILE A 188 12.37 -4.19 -3.87
N PRO A 189 12.41 -4.82 -5.05
CA PRO A 189 12.03 -4.15 -6.29
C PRO A 189 10.51 -3.90 -6.25
N ILE A 190 10.11 -2.64 -6.06
CA ILE A 190 8.71 -2.26 -6.12
C ILE A 190 8.41 -1.58 -7.44
N LEU A 191 7.32 -1.99 -8.05
CA LEU A 191 6.81 -1.35 -9.26
C LEU A 191 6.21 0.02 -8.91
N THR A 192 6.60 1.04 -9.65
CA THR A 192 6.09 2.41 -9.53
C THR A 192 4.67 2.54 -10.12
N ILE A 193 3.73 1.76 -9.59
CA ILE A 193 2.34 1.76 -10.03
C ILE A 193 1.50 2.50 -9.00
N SER A 194 0.62 3.40 -9.47
CA SER A 194 -0.32 4.08 -8.59
C SER A 194 -1.77 3.88 -9.03
N SER A 195 -2.67 3.79 -8.05
CA SER A 195 -4.12 3.75 -8.32
C SER A 195 -4.58 4.98 -9.12
N THR A 196 -3.96 6.13 -8.92
CA THR A 196 -4.27 7.37 -9.66
C THR A 196 -3.97 7.23 -11.15
N GLU A 197 -2.81 6.69 -11.50
CA GLU A 197 -2.46 6.43 -12.89
C GLU A 197 -3.40 5.41 -13.53
N ILE A 198 -3.72 4.33 -12.79
CA ILE A 198 -4.66 3.30 -13.29
C ILE A 198 -6.02 3.92 -13.61
N ARG A 199 -6.58 4.73 -12.71
CA ARG A 199 -7.84 5.43 -12.96
C ARG A 199 -7.76 6.35 -14.18
N ALA A 200 -6.68 7.11 -14.32
CA ALA A 200 -6.47 7.98 -15.49
C ALA A 200 -6.38 7.18 -16.80
N ARG A 201 -5.75 6.01 -16.80
CA ARG A 201 -5.68 5.11 -17.94
C ARG A 201 -7.05 4.58 -18.32
N ILE A 202 -7.85 4.13 -17.35
CA ILE A 202 -9.22 3.64 -17.59
C ILE A 202 -10.08 4.74 -18.19
N ALA A 203 -10.11 5.93 -17.58
CA ALA A 203 -10.89 7.06 -18.08
C ALA A 203 -10.49 7.50 -19.50
N ALA A 204 -9.22 7.28 -19.88
CA ALA A 204 -8.70 7.60 -21.21
C ALA A 204 -8.79 6.42 -22.20
N GLY A 205 -9.43 5.30 -21.87
CA GLY A 205 -9.51 4.10 -22.69
C GLY A 205 -8.15 3.43 -22.95
N ARG A 206 -7.14 3.67 -22.11
CA ARG A 206 -5.78 3.12 -22.26
C ARG A 206 -5.64 1.78 -21.54
N SER A 207 -4.68 0.96 -21.96
CA SER A 207 -4.41 -0.35 -21.37
C SER A 207 -4.00 -0.24 -19.90
N PHE A 208 -4.60 -1.07 -19.04
CA PHE A 208 -4.31 -1.19 -17.60
C PHE A 208 -4.33 -2.64 -17.09
N LYS A 209 -4.66 -3.60 -17.96
CA LYS A 209 -4.89 -5.01 -17.63
C LYS A 209 -3.80 -5.63 -16.76
N TYR A 210 -2.53 -5.34 -17.07
CA TYR A 210 -1.38 -5.94 -16.37
C TYR A 210 -0.84 -5.10 -15.21
N LEU A 211 -1.50 -3.98 -14.90
CA LEU A 211 -1.17 -3.15 -13.74
C LEU A 211 -1.91 -3.56 -12.47
N ILE A 212 -2.90 -4.43 -12.61
CA ILE A 212 -3.76 -4.93 -11.54
C ILE A 212 -3.90 -6.46 -11.61
N PRO A 213 -4.23 -7.13 -10.51
CA PRO A 213 -4.53 -8.56 -10.53
C PRO A 213 -5.71 -8.87 -11.47
N LYS A 214 -5.68 -10.06 -12.08
CA LYS A 214 -6.69 -10.47 -13.07
C LYS A 214 -8.12 -10.31 -12.56
N VAL A 215 -8.39 -10.80 -11.35
CA VAL A 215 -9.74 -10.74 -10.74
C VAL A 215 -10.23 -9.31 -10.48
N VAL A 216 -9.32 -8.39 -10.19
CA VAL A 216 -9.62 -6.96 -10.05
C VAL A 216 -9.92 -6.35 -11.42
N TYR A 217 -9.15 -6.73 -12.45
CA TYR A 217 -9.42 -6.31 -13.82
C TYR A 217 -10.81 -6.75 -14.29
N GLU A 218 -11.14 -8.02 -14.09
CA GLU A 218 -12.43 -8.59 -14.49
C GLU A 218 -13.58 -7.85 -13.80
N TYR A 219 -13.46 -7.57 -12.51
CA TYR A 219 -14.50 -6.81 -11.80
C TYR A 219 -14.65 -5.35 -12.28
N ILE A 220 -13.54 -4.67 -12.56
CA ILE A 220 -13.57 -3.30 -13.09
C ILE A 220 -14.27 -3.27 -14.46
N GLU A 221 -14.01 -4.25 -15.33
CA GLU A 221 -14.67 -4.36 -16.63
C GLU A 221 -16.15 -4.73 -16.49
N GLU A 222 -16.49 -5.72 -15.66
CA GLU A 222 -17.86 -6.15 -15.38
C GLU A 222 -18.74 -5.02 -14.84
N ALA A 223 -18.25 -4.31 -13.83
CA ALA A 223 -18.98 -3.24 -13.14
C ALA A 223 -18.78 -1.85 -13.79
N GLN A 224 -18.06 -1.77 -14.91
CA GLN A 224 -17.77 -0.53 -15.66
C GLN A 224 -17.20 0.59 -14.77
N LEU A 225 -16.31 0.25 -13.83
CA LEU A 225 -15.77 1.21 -12.88
C LEU A 225 -14.77 2.19 -13.54
N TYR A 226 -14.71 3.41 -13.01
CA TYR A 226 -13.76 4.47 -13.40
C TYR A 226 -13.95 5.05 -14.83
N ARG A 227 -15.05 4.78 -15.49
CA ARG A 227 -15.37 5.30 -16.84
C ARG A 227 -16.17 6.61 -16.82
#